data_2b00e3d63dd768268655cb5c6101b478
#
_entry.id   2b00e3d63dd768268655cb5c6101b478
#
_cell.length_a   1.000
_cell.length_b   1.000
_cell.length_c   1.000
_cell.angle_alpha   90.00
_cell.angle_beta   90.00
_cell.angle_gamma   90.00
#
_symmetry.space_group_name_H-M   'P 1'
#
loop_
_entity.id
_entity.type
_entity.pdbx_description
1 polymer ?
#
loop_
_entity_poly.entity_id
_entity_poly.type
_entity_poly.pdbx_seq_one_letter_code
_entity_poly.pdbx_strand_id
1 'polypeptide(L)'
;MKRWYSFFALALAALLMFSLVSCSSGSNEKFINTDVTGLDYAKDFALTDHNGKPRTLADFKGKVVIMFFGYTQCPDVCPTTMAEMANVMQALGPQADRVQVLFVTVDPARDTPQILSQYVPAFDKRFLGLYGDDAAIAKVAKEFKVFYQKVPGKTPGTYTMDHTAGSYVFDPQGHIRLFVKHGQGPEPLVHDLKILLS
;
A
#
# COMPACT_ATOMS: atom_id res chain seq x y z
N MET A 1 46.68 49.50 -6.65
CA MET A 1 45.92 48.70 -5.63
C MET A 1 44.46 48.50 -5.97
N LYS A 2 43.73 49.47 -6.59
CA LYS A 2 42.25 49.31 -6.90
C LYS A 2 41.89 48.22 -7.94
N ARG A 3 42.79 47.87 -8.86
CA ARG A 3 42.51 46.90 -9.92
C ARG A 3 42.55 45.44 -9.45
N TRP A 4 43.21 45.12 -8.35
CA TRP A 4 43.32 43.75 -7.84
C TRP A 4 42.07 43.30 -7.09
N TYR A 5 41.37 44.22 -6.41
CA TYR A 5 40.10 43.92 -5.72
C TYR A 5 38.97 43.61 -6.69
N SER A 6 38.99 44.15 -7.92
CA SER A 6 37.96 43.86 -8.95
C SER A 6 38.04 42.43 -9.49
N PHE A 7 39.26 41.87 -9.60
CA PHE A 7 39.41 40.46 -10.03
C PHE A 7 39.00 39.47 -8.94
N PHE A 8 39.26 39.79 -7.67
CA PHE A 8 38.80 38.93 -6.55
C PHE A 8 37.28 38.95 -6.38
N ALA A 9 36.63 40.07 -6.58
CA ALA A 9 35.19 40.19 -6.51
C ALA A 9 34.49 39.44 -7.64
N LEU A 10 35.02 39.45 -8.86
CA LEU A 10 34.50 38.71 -10.00
C LEU A 10 34.68 37.17 -9.85
N ALA A 11 35.82 36.73 -9.30
CA ALA A 11 36.07 35.32 -9.03
C ALA A 11 35.15 34.77 -7.93
N LEU A 12 34.88 35.55 -6.87
CA LEU A 12 33.99 35.17 -5.79
C LEU A 12 32.50 35.08 -6.25
N ALA A 13 32.06 35.99 -7.13
CA ALA A 13 30.73 35.99 -7.73
C ALA A 13 30.54 34.79 -8.66
N ALA A 14 31.56 34.38 -9.42
CA ALA A 14 31.51 33.21 -10.28
C ALA A 14 31.44 31.87 -9.46
N LEU A 15 32.09 31.80 -8.30
CA LEU A 15 32.01 30.63 -7.41
C LEU A 15 30.66 30.49 -6.75
N LEU A 16 29.97 31.60 -6.45
CA LEU A 16 28.62 31.58 -5.83
C LEU A 16 27.50 31.20 -6.82
N MET A 17 27.70 31.38 -8.13
CA MET A 17 26.73 30.96 -9.14
C MET A 17 26.77 29.46 -9.49
N PHE A 18 27.85 28.76 -9.11
CA PHE A 18 28.00 27.33 -9.44
C PHE A 18 27.32 26.37 -8.44
N SER A 19 26.79 26.87 -7.31
CA SER A 19 26.24 26.08 -6.23
C SER A 19 24.71 25.85 -6.29
N LEU A 20 24.02 26.29 -7.36
CA LEU A 20 22.56 26.19 -7.47
C LEU A 20 22.05 25.14 -8.49
N VAL A 21 22.92 24.32 -9.06
CA VAL A 21 22.50 23.20 -9.89
C VAL A 21 22.44 21.96 -9.01
N SER A 22 21.56 21.97 -7.99
CA SER A 22 21.02 20.75 -7.40
C SER A 22 19.96 20.22 -8.36
N CYS A 23 20.40 19.46 -9.37
CA CYS A 23 19.48 18.64 -10.16
C CYS A 23 18.84 17.62 -9.22
N SER A 24 17.60 17.87 -8.81
CA SER A 24 16.68 16.84 -8.41
C SER A 24 16.51 15.92 -9.63
N SER A 25 17.32 14.87 -9.71
CA SER A 25 17.09 13.73 -10.61
C SER A 25 15.87 12.98 -10.07
N GLY A 26 14.68 13.48 -10.34
CA GLY A 26 13.49 12.68 -10.31
C GLY A 26 13.73 11.52 -11.28
N SER A 27 13.90 10.30 -10.77
CA SER A 27 14.02 9.12 -11.58
C SER A 27 12.74 9.05 -12.47
N ASN A 28 12.95 9.11 -13.78
CA ASN A 28 11.87 9.01 -14.77
C ASN A 28 11.49 7.51 -14.96
N GLU A 29 11.66 6.72 -13.89
CA GLU A 29 11.29 5.31 -13.87
C GLU A 29 9.76 5.19 -13.87
N LYS A 30 9.28 4.38 -14.82
CA LYS A 30 7.84 4.14 -14.98
C LYS A 30 7.41 2.96 -14.11
N PHE A 31 6.23 3.04 -13.55
CA PHE A 31 5.61 1.93 -12.87
C PHE A 31 5.34 0.76 -13.83
N ILE A 32 5.50 -0.47 -13.33
CA ILE A 32 5.17 -1.71 -14.04
C ILE A 32 3.69 -2.04 -13.80
N ASN A 33 3.20 -1.84 -12.57
CA ASN A 33 1.80 -2.03 -12.24
C ASN A 33 0.93 -0.90 -12.81
N THR A 34 -0.39 -1.06 -12.74
CA THR A 34 -1.31 -0.07 -13.28
C THR A 34 -1.24 1.23 -12.48
N ASP A 35 -0.74 2.29 -13.11
CA ASP A 35 -0.74 3.64 -12.54
C ASP A 35 -2.16 4.19 -12.49
N VAL A 36 -2.64 4.51 -11.30
CA VAL A 36 -3.96 5.10 -11.01
C VAL A 36 -3.84 6.46 -10.35
N THR A 37 -2.67 7.09 -10.46
CA THR A 37 -2.40 8.42 -9.90
C THR A 37 -3.40 9.45 -10.42
N GLY A 38 -3.97 10.24 -9.52
CA GLY A 38 -4.92 11.31 -9.86
C GLY A 38 -6.37 10.84 -10.04
N LEU A 39 -6.66 9.54 -9.88
CA LEU A 39 -8.04 9.08 -9.86
C LEU A 39 -8.74 9.46 -8.54
N ASP A 40 -10.00 9.85 -8.66
CA ASP A 40 -10.81 10.39 -7.56
C ASP A 40 -11.60 9.30 -6.82
N TYR A 41 -10.89 8.33 -6.19
CA TYR A 41 -11.45 7.28 -5.34
C TYR A 41 -10.40 6.75 -4.36
N ALA A 42 -10.79 5.85 -3.45
CA ALA A 42 -9.91 5.23 -2.46
C ALA A 42 -9.15 6.27 -1.61
N LYS A 43 -9.86 7.30 -1.13
CA LYS A 43 -9.26 8.45 -0.44
C LYS A 43 -8.95 8.15 1.02
N ASP A 44 -9.82 7.39 1.68
CA ASP A 44 -9.66 7.06 3.11
C ASP A 44 -10.54 5.87 3.50
N PHE A 45 -10.30 5.36 4.69
CA PHE A 45 -11.10 4.34 5.35
C PHE A 45 -11.19 4.63 6.85
N ALA A 46 -12.19 4.05 7.53
CA ALA A 46 -12.29 4.05 8.98
C ALA A 46 -12.70 2.63 9.41
N LEU A 47 -11.72 1.86 9.89
CA LEU A 47 -11.87 0.47 10.32
C LEU A 47 -11.11 0.25 11.63
N THR A 48 -11.24 -0.94 12.22
CA THR A 48 -10.48 -1.33 13.42
C THR A 48 -9.47 -2.40 13.05
N ASP A 49 -8.25 -2.33 13.58
CA ASP A 49 -7.27 -3.41 13.38
C ASP A 49 -7.53 -4.57 14.35
N HIS A 50 -6.92 -5.73 14.06
CA HIS A 50 -7.09 -6.94 14.86
C HIS A 50 -6.58 -6.82 16.32
N ASN A 51 -5.89 -5.72 16.65
CA ASN A 51 -5.49 -5.38 18.03
C ASN A 51 -6.51 -4.46 18.72
N GLY A 52 -7.64 -4.14 18.06
CA GLY A 52 -8.70 -3.29 18.59
C GLY A 52 -8.46 -1.78 18.43
N LYS A 53 -7.44 -1.36 17.67
CA LYS A 53 -7.15 0.06 17.45
C LYS A 53 -7.90 0.59 16.22
N PRO A 54 -8.68 1.69 16.34
CA PRO A 54 -9.22 2.38 15.18
C PRO A 54 -8.12 2.85 14.24
N ARG A 55 -8.34 2.71 12.93
CA ARG A 55 -7.38 3.03 11.87
C ARG A 55 -8.04 3.79 10.74
N THR A 56 -7.28 4.74 10.23
CA THR A 56 -7.54 5.48 9.00
C THR A 56 -6.26 5.45 8.14
N LEU A 57 -6.32 5.91 6.91
CA LEU A 57 -5.12 6.01 6.07
C LEU A 57 -4.08 6.98 6.67
N ALA A 58 -4.53 8.02 7.38
CA ALA A 58 -3.68 9.01 8.04
C ALA A 58 -2.76 8.40 9.12
N ASP A 59 -3.14 7.28 9.74
CA ASP A 59 -2.30 6.59 10.75
C ASP A 59 -1.01 6.00 10.16
N PHE A 60 -0.94 5.89 8.84
CA PHE A 60 0.19 5.30 8.11
C PHE A 60 1.00 6.32 7.31
N LYS A 61 0.80 7.62 7.54
CA LYS A 61 1.61 8.67 6.89
C LYS A 61 3.10 8.43 7.11
N GLY A 62 3.88 8.65 6.05
CA GLY A 62 5.30 8.36 6.02
C GLY A 62 5.66 6.94 5.57
N LYS A 63 4.65 6.07 5.40
CA LYS A 63 4.82 4.73 4.85
C LYS A 63 4.09 4.59 3.51
N VAL A 64 4.63 3.77 2.64
CA VAL A 64 3.86 3.22 1.52
C VAL A 64 2.86 2.21 2.09
N VAL A 65 1.60 2.32 1.72
CA VAL A 65 0.54 1.41 2.18
C VAL A 65 0.09 0.51 1.05
N ILE A 66 0.03 -0.79 1.29
CA ILE A 66 -0.57 -1.77 0.38
C ILE A 66 -1.84 -2.29 1.04
N MET A 67 -2.98 -2.15 0.38
CA MET A 67 -4.27 -2.58 0.90
C MET A 67 -4.87 -3.65 0.00
N PHE A 68 -5.20 -4.80 0.57
CA PHE A 68 -5.83 -5.94 -0.08
C PHE A 68 -7.15 -6.28 0.61
N PHE A 69 -8.20 -6.51 -0.18
CA PHE A 69 -9.51 -6.95 0.31
C PHE A 69 -9.64 -8.45 0.12
N GLY A 70 -10.02 -9.15 1.18
CA GLY A 70 -10.10 -10.61 1.16
C GLY A 70 -10.86 -11.18 2.36
N TYR A 71 -10.78 -12.49 2.56
CA TYR A 71 -11.34 -13.17 3.71
C TYR A 71 -10.51 -14.41 4.08
N THR A 72 -10.51 -14.78 5.36
CA THR A 72 -9.58 -15.80 5.88
C THR A 72 -9.87 -17.23 5.39
N GLN A 73 -11.12 -17.51 5.02
CA GLN A 73 -11.54 -18.82 4.51
C GLN A 73 -11.47 -18.93 2.97
N CYS A 74 -10.79 -18.00 2.30
CA CYS A 74 -10.52 -18.11 0.88
C CYS A 74 -9.54 -19.27 0.62
N PRO A 75 -9.90 -20.21 -0.28
CA PRO A 75 -9.08 -21.41 -0.46
C PRO A 75 -7.80 -21.19 -1.27
N ASP A 76 -7.65 -20.07 -2.00
CA ASP A 76 -6.56 -19.90 -2.97
C ASP A 76 -6.04 -18.45 -3.06
N VAL A 77 -6.81 -17.53 -3.61
CA VAL A 77 -6.35 -16.17 -3.98
C VAL A 77 -5.81 -15.39 -2.78
N CYS A 78 -6.50 -15.41 -1.62
CA CYS A 78 -6.10 -14.61 -0.47
C CYS A 78 -4.79 -15.09 0.16
N PRO A 79 -4.60 -16.40 0.49
CA PRO A 79 -3.33 -16.85 1.05
C PRO A 79 -2.17 -16.69 0.06
N THR A 80 -2.40 -16.89 -1.25
CA THR A 80 -1.38 -16.67 -2.29
C THR A 80 -0.96 -15.20 -2.34
N THR A 81 -1.90 -14.26 -2.36
CA THR A 81 -1.62 -12.82 -2.34
C THR A 81 -0.86 -12.42 -1.08
N MET A 82 -1.25 -12.91 0.10
CA MET A 82 -0.58 -12.59 1.36
C MET A 82 0.86 -13.15 1.40
N ALA A 83 1.09 -14.34 0.85
CA ALA A 83 2.43 -14.91 0.69
C ALA A 83 3.29 -14.10 -0.30
N GLU A 84 2.72 -13.66 -1.42
CA GLU A 84 3.41 -12.75 -2.35
C GLU A 84 3.81 -11.44 -1.65
N MET A 85 2.93 -10.84 -0.82
CA MET A 85 3.26 -9.64 -0.04
C MET A 85 4.39 -9.90 0.96
N ALA A 86 4.44 -11.07 1.61
CA ALA A 86 5.55 -11.43 2.48
C ALA A 86 6.88 -11.54 1.70
N ASN A 87 6.86 -12.12 0.49
CA ASN A 87 8.03 -12.16 -0.39
C ASN A 87 8.49 -10.76 -0.82
N VAL A 88 7.54 -9.85 -1.12
CA VAL A 88 7.84 -8.43 -1.39
C VAL A 88 8.55 -7.78 -0.21
N MET A 89 8.04 -7.96 1.01
CA MET A 89 8.67 -7.41 2.22
C MET A 89 10.07 -7.97 2.44
N GLN A 90 10.29 -9.26 2.18
CA GLN A 90 11.61 -9.88 2.24
C GLN A 90 12.57 -9.28 1.20
N ALA A 91 12.12 -9.11 -0.03
CA ALA A 91 12.92 -8.55 -1.14
C ALA A 91 13.29 -7.07 -0.95
N LEU A 92 12.47 -6.30 -0.22
CA LEU A 92 12.75 -4.91 0.15
C LEU A 92 13.80 -4.79 1.26
N GLY A 93 14.04 -5.84 2.04
CA GLY A 93 14.99 -5.83 3.14
C GLY A 93 14.70 -4.71 4.16
N PRO A 94 15.68 -3.86 4.51
CA PRO A 94 15.48 -2.77 5.48
C PRO A 94 14.43 -1.74 5.07
N GLN A 95 14.15 -1.56 3.77
CA GLN A 95 13.12 -0.64 3.29
C GLN A 95 11.70 -1.11 3.62
N ALA A 96 11.52 -2.40 3.92
CA ALA A 96 10.23 -2.96 4.31
C ALA A 96 9.62 -2.29 5.56
N ASP A 97 10.42 -1.71 6.45
CA ASP A 97 9.92 -0.98 7.62
C ASP A 97 9.17 0.31 7.25
N ARG A 98 9.37 0.80 6.02
CA ARG A 98 8.66 1.94 5.43
C ARG A 98 7.41 1.53 4.64
N VAL A 99 7.05 0.24 4.66
CA VAL A 99 5.85 -0.30 4.00
C VAL A 99 4.90 -0.86 5.05
N GLN A 100 3.60 -0.66 4.84
CA GLN A 100 2.55 -1.26 5.64
C GLN A 100 1.58 -2.05 4.76
N VAL A 101 1.41 -3.32 5.03
CA VAL A 101 0.40 -4.16 4.38
C VAL A 101 -0.84 -4.23 5.27
N LEU A 102 -2.01 -3.97 4.67
CA LEU A 102 -3.32 -3.98 5.30
C LEU A 102 -4.20 -5.04 4.59
N PHE A 103 -4.66 -6.01 5.34
CA PHE A 103 -5.67 -6.96 4.90
C PHE A 103 -7.04 -6.50 5.41
N VAL A 104 -7.96 -6.16 4.51
CA VAL A 104 -9.33 -5.73 4.87
C VAL A 104 -10.28 -6.89 4.64
N THR A 105 -10.94 -7.36 5.71
CA THR A 105 -11.94 -8.43 5.53
C THR A 105 -13.17 -7.95 4.78
N VAL A 106 -13.67 -8.78 3.87
CA VAL A 106 -14.99 -8.62 3.23
C VAL A 106 -16.02 -9.62 3.80
N ASP A 107 -15.67 -10.35 4.87
CA ASP A 107 -16.53 -11.32 5.53
C ASP A 107 -16.49 -11.17 7.06
N PRO A 108 -16.97 -10.04 7.59
CA PRO A 108 -16.89 -9.78 9.04
C PRO A 108 -17.67 -10.77 9.89
N ALA A 109 -18.61 -11.52 9.29
CA ALA A 109 -19.36 -12.55 9.99
C ALA A 109 -18.50 -13.74 10.43
N ARG A 110 -17.44 -14.07 9.65
CA ARG A 110 -16.51 -15.17 9.95
C ARG A 110 -15.15 -14.68 10.43
N ASP A 111 -14.67 -13.58 9.91
CA ASP A 111 -13.35 -13.05 10.18
C ASP A 111 -13.36 -12.18 11.44
N THR A 112 -13.43 -12.83 12.60
CA THR A 112 -13.37 -12.14 13.90
C THR A 112 -11.98 -11.52 14.15
N PRO A 113 -11.83 -10.53 15.05
CA PRO A 113 -10.52 -9.99 15.43
C PRO A 113 -9.53 -11.08 15.84
N GLN A 114 -10.01 -12.12 16.55
CA GLN A 114 -9.19 -13.25 17.01
C GLN A 114 -8.66 -14.07 15.81
N ILE A 115 -9.50 -14.34 14.82
CA ILE A 115 -9.08 -15.06 13.60
C ILE A 115 -8.10 -14.22 12.80
N LEU A 116 -8.37 -12.94 12.59
CA LEU A 116 -7.48 -12.02 11.89
C LEU A 116 -6.12 -11.88 12.58
N SER A 117 -6.08 -11.84 13.91
CA SER A 117 -4.84 -11.77 14.70
C SER A 117 -3.96 -13.01 14.58
N GLN A 118 -4.52 -14.14 14.19
CA GLN A 118 -3.77 -15.38 13.93
C GLN A 118 -3.39 -15.51 12.46
N TYR A 119 -4.33 -15.20 11.56
CA TYR A 119 -4.16 -15.38 10.12
C TYR A 119 -3.18 -14.39 9.51
N VAL A 120 -3.39 -13.09 9.73
CA VAL A 120 -2.63 -12.05 9.02
C VAL A 120 -1.15 -11.99 9.44
N PRO A 121 -0.78 -12.02 10.74
CA PRO A 121 0.62 -12.03 11.15
C PRO A 121 1.35 -13.34 10.86
N ALA A 122 0.66 -14.42 10.48
CA ALA A 122 1.30 -15.65 10.06
C ALA A 122 2.13 -15.50 8.78
N PHE A 123 1.79 -14.54 7.92
CA PHE A 123 2.55 -14.20 6.72
C PHE A 123 3.72 -13.25 7.02
N ASP A 124 3.47 -12.18 7.75
CA ASP A 124 4.48 -11.25 8.25
C ASP A 124 3.92 -10.52 9.49
N LYS A 125 4.68 -10.47 10.57
CA LYS A 125 4.27 -9.88 11.85
C LYS A 125 3.92 -8.38 11.76
N ARG A 126 4.35 -7.70 10.71
CA ARG A 126 4.07 -6.28 10.44
C ARG A 126 2.71 -6.05 9.79
N PHE A 127 2.09 -7.09 9.25
CA PHE A 127 0.80 -6.98 8.56
C PHE A 127 -0.33 -6.75 9.55
N LEU A 128 -1.30 -5.93 9.16
CA LEU A 128 -2.49 -5.65 9.96
C LEU A 128 -3.75 -6.14 9.24
N GLY A 129 -4.56 -6.91 9.95
CA GLY A 129 -5.92 -7.25 9.54
C GLY A 129 -6.89 -6.18 10.03
N LEU A 130 -7.70 -5.65 9.13
CA LEU A 130 -8.70 -4.63 9.40
C LEU A 130 -10.12 -5.23 9.29
N TYR A 131 -10.97 -4.85 10.22
CA TYR A 131 -12.37 -5.28 10.27
C TYR A 131 -13.29 -4.12 10.63
N GLY A 132 -14.56 -4.31 10.41
CA GLY A 132 -15.65 -3.42 10.83
C GLY A 132 -16.95 -4.19 10.79
N ASP A 133 -18.06 -3.55 11.11
CA ASP A 133 -19.38 -4.12 10.84
C ASP A 133 -19.70 -4.11 9.33
N ASP A 134 -20.80 -4.75 8.95
CA ASP A 134 -21.22 -4.84 7.54
C ASP A 134 -21.36 -3.45 6.88
N ALA A 135 -21.84 -2.46 7.63
CA ALA A 135 -22.01 -1.09 7.12
C ALA A 135 -20.66 -0.40 6.87
N ALA A 136 -19.70 -0.56 7.78
CA ALA A 136 -18.35 -0.03 7.63
C ALA A 136 -17.62 -0.68 6.45
N ILE A 137 -17.71 -2.00 6.32
CA ILE A 137 -17.12 -2.74 5.19
C ILE A 137 -17.76 -2.30 3.87
N ALA A 138 -19.07 -2.20 3.79
CA ALA A 138 -19.78 -1.74 2.59
C ALA A 138 -19.36 -0.32 2.19
N LYS A 139 -19.20 0.59 3.17
CA LYS A 139 -18.74 1.96 2.93
C LYS A 139 -17.33 1.99 2.34
N VAL A 140 -16.39 1.24 2.91
CA VAL A 140 -15.00 1.18 2.44
C VAL A 140 -14.93 0.49 1.07
N ALA A 141 -15.63 -0.60 0.87
CA ALA A 141 -15.69 -1.29 -0.43
C ALA A 141 -16.21 -0.36 -1.53
N LYS A 142 -17.24 0.44 -1.25
CA LYS A 142 -17.76 1.45 -2.20
C LYS A 142 -16.72 2.53 -2.51
N GLU A 143 -16.03 3.06 -1.49
CA GLU A 143 -14.99 4.07 -1.64
C GLU A 143 -13.82 3.56 -2.49
N PHE A 144 -13.45 2.29 -2.32
CA PHE A 144 -12.38 1.63 -3.07
C PHE A 144 -12.84 0.98 -4.39
N LYS A 145 -14.12 1.09 -4.74
CA LYS A 145 -14.72 0.43 -5.90
C LYS A 145 -14.49 -1.09 -5.91
N VAL A 146 -14.46 -1.69 -4.73
CA VAL A 146 -14.33 -3.12 -4.54
C VAL A 146 -15.70 -3.77 -4.63
N PHE A 147 -15.85 -4.70 -5.55
CA PHE A 147 -16.99 -5.62 -5.57
C PHE A 147 -16.74 -6.74 -4.57
N TYR A 148 -17.77 -7.13 -3.84
CA TYR A 148 -17.78 -8.37 -3.06
C TYR A 148 -19.21 -8.90 -2.94
N GLN A 149 -19.35 -10.23 -2.92
CA GLN A 149 -20.63 -10.90 -2.83
C GLN A 149 -20.49 -12.27 -2.17
N LYS A 150 -21.44 -12.60 -1.30
CA LYS A 150 -21.59 -13.92 -0.72
C LYS A 150 -22.19 -14.88 -1.75
N VAL A 151 -21.52 -16.01 -1.99
CA VAL A 151 -21.96 -17.05 -2.93
C VAL A 151 -22.24 -18.33 -2.14
N PRO A 152 -23.47 -18.87 -2.16
CA PRO A 152 -23.79 -20.12 -1.48
C PRO A 152 -22.90 -21.26 -1.94
N GLY A 153 -22.41 -22.04 -0.99
CA GLY A 153 -21.64 -23.27 -1.27
C GLY A 153 -22.54 -24.45 -1.64
N LYS A 154 -21.88 -25.54 -2.03
CA LYS A 154 -22.60 -26.80 -2.39
C LYS A 154 -23.26 -27.47 -1.17
N THR A 155 -22.70 -27.27 0.01
CA THR A 155 -23.25 -27.83 1.26
C THR A 155 -24.12 -26.77 1.95
N PRO A 156 -25.33 -27.12 2.43
CA PRO A 156 -26.15 -26.17 3.17
C PRO A 156 -25.42 -25.51 4.33
N GLY A 157 -25.56 -24.18 4.45
CA GLY A 157 -24.88 -23.38 5.47
C GLY A 157 -23.43 -22.97 5.14
N THR A 158 -22.85 -23.49 4.05
CA THR A 158 -21.52 -23.04 3.57
C THR A 158 -21.63 -21.95 2.51
N TYR A 159 -20.59 -21.12 2.40
CA TYR A 159 -20.48 -20.10 1.35
C TYR A 159 -19.03 -19.68 1.10
N THR A 160 -18.81 -19.10 -0.06
CA THR A 160 -17.60 -18.37 -0.43
C THR A 160 -17.89 -16.88 -0.62
N MET A 161 -16.85 -16.05 -0.72
CA MET A 161 -17.00 -14.63 -1.09
C MET A 161 -16.33 -14.43 -2.44
N ASP A 162 -17.11 -13.98 -3.43
CA ASP A 162 -16.53 -13.41 -4.64
C ASP A 162 -16.14 -11.96 -4.34
N HIS A 163 -14.94 -11.54 -4.73
CA HIS A 163 -14.47 -10.18 -4.51
C HIS A 163 -13.42 -9.75 -5.52
N THR A 164 -13.21 -8.44 -5.65
CA THR A 164 -12.12 -7.87 -6.44
C THR A 164 -10.77 -8.33 -5.86
N ALA A 165 -9.96 -9.01 -6.69
CA ALA A 165 -8.70 -9.65 -6.28
C ALA A 165 -7.46 -8.78 -6.51
N GLY A 166 -7.58 -7.46 -6.56
CA GLY A 166 -6.46 -6.53 -6.71
C GLY A 166 -6.08 -5.85 -5.40
N SER A 167 -4.85 -5.33 -5.37
CA SER A 167 -4.34 -4.55 -4.25
C SER A 167 -4.17 -3.08 -4.64
N TYR A 168 -4.39 -2.18 -3.71
CA TYR A 168 -4.22 -0.73 -3.86
C TYR A 168 -2.94 -0.30 -3.17
N VAL A 169 -2.14 0.55 -3.83
CA VAL A 169 -0.88 1.06 -3.25
C VAL A 169 -0.97 2.57 -3.13
N PHE A 170 -0.62 3.06 -1.93
CA PHE A 170 -0.59 4.47 -1.59
C PHE A 170 0.84 4.91 -1.31
N ASP A 171 1.18 6.14 -1.71
CA ASP A 171 2.46 6.75 -1.38
C ASP A 171 2.55 7.17 0.11
N PRO A 172 3.74 7.60 0.59
CA PRO A 172 3.89 8.05 1.97
C PRO A 172 3.04 9.26 2.37
N GLN A 173 2.48 9.98 1.41
CA GLN A 173 1.55 11.09 1.62
C GLN A 173 0.10 10.64 1.76
N GLY A 174 -0.19 9.37 1.41
CA GLY A 174 -1.52 8.77 1.44
C GLY A 174 -2.31 8.98 0.14
N HIS A 175 -1.65 9.30 -0.97
CA HIS A 175 -2.31 9.36 -2.27
C HIS A 175 -2.28 7.99 -2.94
N ILE A 176 -3.39 7.58 -3.55
CA ILE A 176 -3.42 6.37 -4.36
C ILE A 176 -2.49 6.50 -5.57
N ARG A 177 -1.68 5.46 -5.80
CA ARG A 177 -0.70 5.45 -6.89
C ARG A 177 -0.88 4.26 -7.82
N LEU A 178 -1.07 3.05 -7.29
CA LEU A 178 -1.10 1.85 -8.11
C LEU A 178 -2.30 0.96 -7.79
N PHE A 179 -2.74 0.26 -8.82
CA PHE A 179 -3.57 -0.93 -8.71
C PHE A 179 -2.77 -2.15 -9.18
N VAL A 180 -2.57 -3.10 -8.29
CA VAL A 180 -1.80 -4.33 -8.51
C VAL A 180 -2.76 -5.48 -8.74
N LYS A 181 -2.69 -6.10 -9.91
CA LYS A 181 -3.49 -7.28 -10.24
C LYS A 181 -2.94 -8.51 -9.53
N HIS A 182 -3.82 -9.41 -9.12
CA HIS A 182 -3.41 -10.71 -8.56
C HIS A 182 -2.61 -11.54 -9.58
N GLY A 183 -1.63 -12.30 -9.10
CA GLY A 183 -0.89 -13.30 -9.89
C GLY A 183 0.22 -12.74 -10.79
N GLN A 184 0.71 -11.53 -10.53
CA GLN A 184 1.84 -10.97 -11.28
C GLN A 184 3.21 -11.33 -10.66
N GLY A 185 3.21 -11.97 -9.49
CA GLY A 185 4.43 -12.21 -8.73
C GLY A 185 4.93 -10.97 -7.98
N PRO A 186 5.96 -11.12 -7.12
CA PRO A 186 6.44 -10.03 -6.28
C PRO A 186 7.31 -9.00 -7.00
N GLU A 187 8.02 -9.36 -8.08
CA GLU A 187 9.06 -8.53 -8.71
C GLU A 187 8.53 -7.19 -9.23
N PRO A 188 7.40 -7.11 -9.97
CA PRO A 188 6.84 -5.83 -10.43
C PRO A 188 6.50 -4.88 -9.26
N LEU A 189 5.95 -5.44 -8.18
CA LEU A 189 5.59 -4.63 -7.02
C LEU A 189 6.84 -4.16 -6.26
N VAL A 190 7.86 -5.00 -6.11
CA VAL A 190 9.15 -4.60 -5.50
C VAL A 190 9.79 -3.44 -6.28
N HIS A 191 9.78 -3.50 -7.62
CA HIS A 191 10.27 -2.41 -8.46
C HIS A 191 9.53 -1.11 -8.16
N ASP A 192 8.20 -1.14 -8.21
CA ASP A 192 7.38 0.06 -8.06
C ASP A 192 7.44 0.64 -6.65
N LEU A 193 7.53 -0.22 -5.63
CA LEU A 193 7.69 0.23 -4.24
C LEU A 193 9.02 0.96 -4.03
N LYS A 194 10.11 0.54 -4.69
CA LYS A 194 11.39 1.26 -4.62
C LYS A 194 11.28 2.67 -5.20
N ILE A 195 10.49 2.86 -6.27
CA ILE A 195 10.20 4.19 -6.81
C ILE A 195 9.43 5.05 -5.79
N LEU A 196 8.41 4.46 -5.12
CA LEU A 196 7.60 5.18 -4.14
C LEU A 196 8.35 5.48 -2.83
N LEU A 197 9.43 4.74 -2.55
CA LEU A 197 10.26 4.87 -1.35
C LEU A 197 11.50 5.76 -1.55
N SER A 198 11.80 6.18 -2.80
CA SER A 198 12.95 7.02 -3.16
C SER A 198 12.92 8.48 -2.65
#